data_2a40ae0b2ee0d3794344e4e5f7754a53
#
_entry.id   2a40ae0b2ee0d3794344e4e5f7754a53
#
_cell.length_a   1.000
_cell.length_b   1.000
_cell.length_c   1.000
_cell.angle_alpha   90.00
_cell.angle_beta   90.00
_cell.angle_gamma   90.00
#
_symmetry.space_group_name_H-M   'P 1'
#
loop_
_entity.id
_entity.type
_entity.pdbx_description
1 polymer ?
#
loop_
_entity_poly.entity_id
_entity_poly.type
_entity_poly.pdbx_seq_one_letter_code
_entity_poly.pdbx_strand_id
1 'polypeptide(L)'
;MLCNQYDSLTGQYIVSFLADIDPMNSSRFLVPAFCTLEPLPERAPRTWPFWRNEKWEMLPDYRGVRLYRTESGAAAEITVAGVTPDEAGLTEKPRPSDTHVWRDGAWVVDEKIVADKAREAAMNDFFVRLENARQQNRGKSDARMTGRLTDLEEATFDAWADYQIALVRVVESPTFPAKIAWPAEPDPVAILAKVEAARAEKAA
;
A
#
# COMPACT_ATOMS: atom_id res chain seq x y z
N MET A 1 46.85 -24.62 14.81
CA MET A 1 45.82 -24.99 13.79
C MET A 1 44.53 -24.27 14.12
N LEU A 2 43.77 -23.81 13.11
CA LEU A 2 42.46 -23.17 13.36
C LEU A 2 41.43 -24.23 13.70
N CYS A 3 40.64 -23.94 14.72
CA CYS A 3 39.46 -24.70 15.11
C CYS A 3 38.23 -23.88 14.86
N ASN A 4 37.28 -24.40 14.13
CA ASN A 4 36.08 -23.71 13.69
C ASN A 4 34.89 -24.20 14.53
N GLN A 5 34.30 -23.29 15.31
CA GLN A 5 33.13 -23.57 16.14
C GLN A 5 31.84 -23.37 15.36
N TYR A 6 30.91 -24.26 15.58
CA TYR A 6 29.57 -24.20 15.02
C TYR A 6 28.49 -24.39 16.10
N ASP A 7 27.31 -23.87 15.81
CA ASP A 7 26.15 -24.03 16.69
C ASP A 7 25.68 -25.48 16.74
N SER A 8 25.47 -26.00 17.95
CA SER A 8 25.15 -27.43 18.18
C SER A 8 23.80 -27.88 17.59
N LEU A 9 22.84 -26.96 17.38
CA LEU A 9 21.52 -27.28 16.89
C LEU A 9 21.39 -27.05 15.38
N THR A 10 21.94 -25.96 14.91
CA THR A 10 21.80 -25.54 13.52
C THR A 10 22.96 -25.90 12.62
N GLY A 11 24.15 -26.12 13.23
CA GLY A 11 25.42 -26.28 12.53
C GLY A 11 26.03 -24.96 12.05
N GLN A 12 25.36 -23.80 12.28
CA GLN A 12 25.84 -22.51 11.83
C GLN A 12 27.23 -22.18 12.36
N TYR A 13 28.13 -21.75 11.48
CA TYR A 13 29.47 -21.28 11.90
C TYR A 13 29.37 -20.07 12.83
N ILE A 14 30.13 -20.08 13.92
CA ILE A 14 30.16 -19.01 14.91
C ILE A 14 31.48 -18.24 14.83
N VAL A 15 32.61 -18.93 15.11
CA VAL A 15 33.91 -18.28 15.23
C VAL A 15 35.03 -19.27 14.96
N SER A 16 36.21 -18.77 14.55
CA SER A 16 37.45 -19.54 14.48
C SER A 16 38.41 -19.07 15.56
N PHE A 17 39.09 -20.00 16.17
CA PHE A 17 40.16 -19.76 17.15
C PHE A 17 41.31 -20.75 16.98
N LEU A 18 42.44 -20.53 17.65
CA LEU A 18 43.55 -21.47 17.64
C LEU A 18 43.25 -22.63 18.59
N ALA A 19 43.35 -23.85 18.09
CA ALA A 19 43.19 -25.03 18.89
C ALA A 19 44.42 -25.19 19.79
N ASP A 20 44.20 -25.56 21.08
CA ASP A 20 45.26 -25.86 22.03
C ASP A 20 45.97 -27.16 21.68
N ILE A 21 47.25 -27.22 21.98
CA ILE A 21 48.06 -28.45 21.84
C ILE A 21 47.75 -29.37 23.02
N ASP A 22 47.57 -30.65 22.74
CA ASP A 22 47.40 -31.66 23.77
C ASP A 22 48.66 -31.72 24.64
N PRO A 23 48.59 -31.44 25.96
CA PRO A 23 49.76 -31.48 26.88
C PRO A 23 50.43 -32.84 26.93
N MET A 24 49.68 -33.90 26.63
CA MET A 24 50.20 -35.28 26.66
C MET A 24 50.79 -35.71 25.32
N ASN A 25 50.50 -35.00 24.25
CA ASN A 25 50.96 -35.28 22.89
C ASN A 25 51.03 -34.02 22.02
N SER A 26 52.21 -33.44 21.91
CA SER A 26 52.44 -32.18 21.17
C SER A 26 52.14 -32.25 19.66
N SER A 27 51.89 -33.44 19.12
CA SER A 27 51.46 -33.61 17.73
C SER A 27 49.94 -33.61 17.54
N ARG A 28 49.14 -33.53 18.63
CA ARG A 28 47.66 -33.47 18.62
C ARG A 28 47.16 -32.10 19.05
N PHE A 29 46.02 -31.73 18.51
CA PHE A 29 45.26 -30.57 18.95
C PHE A 29 44.03 -31.02 19.73
N LEU A 30 43.67 -30.28 20.77
CA LEU A 30 42.42 -30.46 21.51
C LEU A 30 41.29 -29.78 20.72
N VAL A 31 40.33 -30.57 20.27
CA VAL A 31 39.16 -30.09 19.57
C VAL A 31 37.97 -30.12 20.53
N PRO A 32 37.47 -28.97 20.97
CA PRO A 32 36.31 -28.90 21.84
C PRO A 32 35.04 -29.45 21.15
N ALA A 33 33.99 -29.72 21.94
CA ALA A 33 32.69 -30.10 21.41
C ALA A 33 32.17 -29.01 20.47
N PHE A 34 31.45 -29.39 19.41
CA PHE A 34 30.92 -28.49 18.39
C PHE A 34 31.98 -27.67 17.66
N CYS A 35 33.19 -28.22 17.54
CA CYS A 35 34.29 -27.64 16.79
C CYS A 35 34.85 -28.66 15.80
N THR A 36 35.44 -28.14 14.71
CA THR A 36 36.12 -28.96 13.70
C THR A 36 37.42 -28.29 13.26
N LEU A 37 38.40 -29.10 12.85
CA LEU A 37 39.66 -28.62 12.24
C LEU A 37 39.53 -28.48 10.71
N GLU A 38 38.41 -28.89 10.14
CA GLU A 38 38.14 -28.73 8.71
C GLU A 38 38.15 -27.25 8.32
N PRO A 39 38.93 -26.88 7.30
CA PRO A 39 39.01 -25.49 6.85
C PRO A 39 37.67 -24.99 6.35
N LEU A 40 37.37 -23.72 6.65
CA LEU A 40 36.20 -23.07 6.08
C LEU A 40 36.34 -22.95 4.57
N PRO A 41 35.27 -23.17 3.80
CA PRO A 41 35.26 -22.93 2.37
C PRO A 41 35.41 -21.44 2.09
N GLU A 42 35.79 -21.09 0.86
CA GLU A 42 35.78 -19.71 0.38
C GLU A 42 34.35 -19.15 0.43
N ARG A 43 34.23 -17.96 1.01
CA ARG A 43 32.92 -17.33 1.17
C ARG A 43 32.46 -16.67 -0.11
N ALA A 44 31.36 -17.16 -0.66
CA ALA A 44 30.64 -16.46 -1.71
C ALA A 44 29.73 -15.35 -1.11
N PRO A 45 29.44 -14.29 -1.85
CA PRO A 45 28.49 -13.27 -1.42
C PRO A 45 27.15 -13.89 -1.02
N ARG A 46 26.55 -13.37 0.06
CA ARG A 46 25.25 -13.84 0.59
C ARG A 46 25.20 -15.32 0.94
N THR A 47 26.31 -15.86 1.44
CA THR A 47 26.36 -17.22 1.96
C THR A 47 27.05 -17.27 3.31
N TRP A 48 26.67 -18.26 4.13
CA TRP A 48 27.24 -18.52 5.43
C TRP A 48 27.51 -20.00 5.60
N PRO A 49 28.67 -20.42 6.23
CA PRO A 49 28.99 -21.82 6.39
C PRO A 49 28.15 -22.47 7.49
N PHE A 50 27.70 -23.70 7.22
CA PHE A 50 27.01 -24.57 8.16
C PHE A 50 27.71 -25.94 8.17
N TRP A 51 27.96 -26.47 9.36
CA TRP A 51 28.53 -27.79 9.56
C TRP A 51 27.43 -28.84 9.52
N ARG A 52 27.38 -29.66 8.46
CA ARG A 52 26.40 -30.71 8.26
C ARG A 52 27.08 -31.94 7.65
N ASN A 53 26.73 -33.12 8.12
CA ASN A 53 27.23 -34.37 7.56
C ASN A 53 28.78 -34.37 7.45
N GLU A 54 29.46 -33.92 8.50
CA GLU A 54 30.93 -33.87 8.60
C GLU A 54 31.64 -32.99 7.54
N LYS A 55 30.92 -32.01 6.98
CA LYS A 55 31.44 -31.03 6.02
C LYS A 55 30.79 -29.66 6.17
N TRP A 56 31.46 -28.65 5.64
CA TRP A 56 30.91 -27.31 5.55
C TRP A 56 29.99 -27.19 4.29
N GLU A 57 28.78 -26.77 4.50
CA GLU A 57 27.83 -26.42 3.45
C GLU A 57 27.56 -24.89 3.47
N MET A 58 27.63 -24.25 2.31
CA MET A 58 27.35 -22.82 2.19
C MET A 58 25.87 -22.63 1.97
N LEU A 59 25.17 -22.06 2.96
CA LEU A 59 23.75 -21.74 2.88
C LEU A 59 23.52 -20.24 2.67
N PRO A 60 22.34 -19.84 2.18
CA PRO A 60 22.01 -18.43 1.95
C PRO A 60 22.14 -17.58 3.22
N ASP A 61 22.63 -16.36 3.07
CA ASP A 61 22.72 -15.38 4.16
C ASP A 61 22.24 -14.01 3.68
N TYR A 62 21.02 -13.68 4.07
CA TYR A 62 20.36 -12.40 3.76
C TYR A 62 20.26 -11.48 4.97
N ARG A 63 21.00 -11.76 6.05
CA ARG A 63 21.05 -10.88 7.22
C ARG A 63 21.61 -9.52 6.85
N GLY A 64 20.96 -8.45 7.33
CA GLY A 64 21.32 -7.07 7.00
C GLY A 64 20.94 -6.61 5.58
N VAL A 65 20.30 -7.46 4.79
CA VAL A 65 19.74 -7.06 3.50
C VAL A 65 18.34 -6.49 3.72
N ARG A 66 18.07 -5.32 3.15
CA ARG A 66 16.74 -4.73 3.18
C ARG A 66 15.79 -5.47 2.25
N LEU A 67 14.74 -6.03 2.81
CA LEU A 67 13.75 -6.82 2.11
C LEU A 67 12.35 -6.22 2.30
N TYR A 68 11.39 -6.73 1.55
CA TYR A 68 10.00 -6.28 1.59
C TYR A 68 9.08 -7.49 1.58
N ARG A 69 8.01 -7.45 2.38
CA ARG A 69 6.98 -8.49 2.39
C ARG A 69 6.23 -8.52 1.07
N THR A 70 6.14 -9.68 0.46
CA THR A 70 5.42 -9.86 -0.81
C THR A 70 3.91 -9.62 -0.67
N GLU A 71 3.36 -9.80 0.52
CA GLU A 71 1.94 -9.57 0.81
C GLU A 71 1.60 -8.07 0.90
N SER A 72 2.42 -7.28 1.59
CA SER A 72 2.08 -5.89 1.95
C SER A 72 3.00 -4.83 1.35
N GLY A 73 4.22 -5.22 0.93
CA GLY A 73 5.27 -4.29 0.55
C GLY A 73 5.99 -3.63 1.73
N ALA A 74 5.64 -4.00 2.97
CA ALA A 74 6.29 -3.46 4.16
C ALA A 74 7.75 -3.93 4.26
N ALA A 75 8.63 -3.04 4.73
CA ALA A 75 10.03 -3.39 4.97
C ALA A 75 10.15 -4.51 6.00
N ALA A 76 11.05 -5.44 5.76
CA ALA A 76 11.36 -6.57 6.62
C ALA A 76 12.82 -6.95 6.48
N GLU A 77 13.30 -7.81 7.36
CA GLU A 77 14.66 -8.36 7.32
C GLU A 77 14.67 -9.82 7.74
N ILE A 78 15.67 -10.55 7.26
CA ILE A 78 15.99 -11.90 7.74
C ILE A 78 17.08 -11.78 8.77
N THR A 79 16.84 -12.30 9.97
CA THR A 79 17.79 -12.23 11.10
C THR A 79 18.63 -13.50 11.29
N VAL A 80 18.28 -14.57 10.57
CA VAL A 80 18.94 -15.87 10.64
C VAL A 80 19.54 -16.23 9.29
N ALA A 81 20.73 -16.85 9.30
CA ALA A 81 21.31 -17.41 8.08
C ALA A 81 20.64 -18.75 7.72
N GLY A 82 20.73 -19.15 6.44
CA GLY A 82 20.16 -20.40 5.94
C GLY A 82 18.73 -20.29 5.43
N VAL A 83 18.16 -19.07 5.35
CA VAL A 83 16.82 -18.81 4.84
C VAL A 83 16.90 -17.85 3.64
N THR A 84 16.20 -18.18 2.58
CA THR A 84 16.06 -17.32 1.40
C THR A 84 14.91 -16.33 1.57
N PRO A 85 14.90 -15.19 0.83
CA PRO A 85 13.77 -14.27 0.80
C PRO A 85 12.46 -14.96 0.39
N ASP A 86 12.50 -15.82 -0.62
CA ASP A 86 11.31 -16.51 -1.12
C ASP A 86 10.67 -17.42 -0.07
N GLU A 87 11.49 -18.20 0.67
CA GLU A 87 11.02 -19.04 1.79
C GLU A 87 10.40 -18.21 2.91
N ALA A 88 10.87 -16.99 3.11
CA ALA A 88 10.36 -16.06 4.11
C ALA A 88 9.17 -15.21 3.62
N GLY A 89 8.72 -15.37 2.39
CA GLY A 89 7.69 -14.52 1.77
C GLY A 89 8.15 -13.08 1.55
N LEU A 90 9.45 -12.89 1.29
CA LEU A 90 10.09 -11.59 1.14
C LEU A 90 10.69 -11.42 -0.26
N THR A 91 10.97 -10.19 -0.64
CA THR A 91 11.63 -9.83 -1.89
C THR A 91 12.57 -8.64 -1.69
N GLU A 92 13.61 -8.54 -2.52
CA GLU A 92 14.49 -7.37 -2.57
C GLU A 92 13.84 -6.19 -3.32
N LYS A 93 12.77 -6.44 -4.08
CA LYS A 93 12.08 -5.43 -4.89
C LYS A 93 11.10 -4.64 -4.03
N PRO A 94 11.26 -3.32 -3.87
CA PRO A 94 10.27 -2.50 -3.16
C PRO A 94 8.95 -2.45 -3.94
N ARG A 95 7.83 -2.38 -3.22
CA ARG A 95 6.51 -2.19 -3.83
C ARG A 95 6.41 -0.78 -4.43
N PRO A 96 6.13 -0.62 -5.74
CA PRO A 96 6.11 0.69 -6.39
C PRO A 96 4.98 1.60 -5.90
N SER A 97 3.79 1.03 -5.66
CA SER A 97 2.63 1.74 -5.10
C SER A 97 1.65 0.77 -4.47
N ASP A 98 0.66 1.29 -3.78
CA ASP A 98 -0.40 0.52 -3.13
C ASP A 98 -1.41 -0.12 -4.11
N THR A 99 -1.32 0.20 -5.39
CA THR A 99 -2.08 -0.47 -6.47
C THR A 99 -1.39 -1.70 -7.03
N HIS A 100 -0.16 -2.01 -6.58
CA HIS A 100 0.57 -3.18 -7.03
C HIS A 100 0.36 -4.35 -6.07
N VAL A 101 0.28 -5.55 -6.61
CA VAL A 101 0.26 -6.83 -5.88
C VAL A 101 1.39 -7.71 -6.37
N TRP A 102 1.87 -8.60 -5.48
CA TRP A 102 2.93 -9.53 -5.84
C TRP A 102 2.35 -10.74 -6.56
N ARG A 103 2.79 -10.98 -7.79
CA ARG A 103 2.43 -12.17 -8.60
C ARG A 103 3.61 -12.59 -9.43
N ASP A 104 3.87 -13.88 -9.48
CA ASP A 104 4.89 -14.51 -10.34
C ASP A 104 6.29 -13.85 -10.23
N GLY A 105 6.71 -13.52 -9.00
CA GLY A 105 8.04 -12.94 -8.74
C GLY A 105 8.19 -11.45 -9.11
N ALA A 106 7.07 -10.73 -9.31
CA ALA A 106 7.06 -9.30 -9.63
C ALA A 106 5.88 -8.55 -8.99
N TRP A 107 6.06 -7.24 -8.81
CA TRP A 107 4.97 -6.34 -8.49
C TRP A 107 4.23 -5.97 -9.78
N VAL A 108 2.95 -6.31 -9.87
CA VAL A 108 2.07 -5.99 -11.00
C VAL A 108 0.93 -5.10 -10.54
N VAL A 109 0.48 -4.19 -11.40
CA VAL A 109 -0.69 -3.34 -11.13
C VAL A 109 -1.92 -4.24 -11.04
N ASP A 110 -2.70 -4.09 -9.98
CA ASP A 110 -4.01 -4.72 -9.87
C ASP A 110 -5.10 -3.73 -10.33
N GLU A 111 -5.66 -4.01 -11.50
CA GLU A 111 -6.67 -3.16 -12.13
C GLU A 111 -7.92 -3.00 -11.25
N LYS A 112 -8.24 -4.01 -10.44
CA LYS A 112 -9.37 -3.93 -9.52
C LYS A 112 -9.10 -2.89 -8.44
N ILE A 113 -7.90 -2.90 -7.83
CA ILE A 113 -7.51 -1.90 -6.82
C ILE A 113 -7.52 -0.49 -7.43
N VAL A 114 -7.06 -0.33 -8.67
CA VAL A 114 -7.09 0.95 -9.38
C VAL A 114 -8.54 1.41 -9.60
N ALA A 115 -9.42 0.51 -10.06
CA ALA A 115 -10.82 0.82 -10.27
C ALA A 115 -11.56 1.16 -8.96
N ASP A 116 -11.31 0.40 -7.90
CA ASP A 116 -11.90 0.62 -6.57
C ASP A 116 -11.48 1.99 -6.02
N LYS A 117 -10.20 2.37 -6.12
CA LYS A 117 -9.70 3.69 -5.72
C LYS A 117 -10.28 4.83 -6.56
N ALA A 118 -10.38 4.64 -7.86
CA ALA A 118 -11.00 5.63 -8.74
C ALA A 118 -12.48 5.84 -8.37
N ARG A 119 -13.19 4.76 -8.03
CA ARG A 119 -14.57 4.82 -7.55
C ARG A 119 -14.68 5.53 -6.21
N GLU A 120 -13.80 5.22 -5.27
CA GLU A 120 -13.76 5.87 -3.95
C GLU A 120 -13.52 7.39 -4.09
N ALA A 121 -12.54 7.79 -4.89
CA ALA A 121 -12.24 9.20 -5.15
C ALA A 121 -13.44 9.92 -5.78
N ALA A 122 -14.10 9.30 -6.76
CA ALA A 122 -15.28 9.85 -7.42
C ALA A 122 -16.47 9.97 -6.44
N MET A 123 -16.67 8.99 -5.58
CA MET A 123 -17.73 9.06 -4.55
C MET A 123 -17.45 10.14 -3.51
N ASN A 124 -16.21 10.33 -3.11
CA ASN A 124 -15.84 11.41 -2.20
C ASN A 124 -16.12 12.79 -2.82
N ASP A 125 -15.77 12.99 -4.10
CA ASP A 125 -16.08 14.23 -4.81
C ASP A 125 -17.63 14.45 -4.93
N PHE A 126 -18.37 13.39 -5.22
CA PHE A 126 -19.84 13.41 -5.20
C PHE A 126 -20.40 13.90 -3.86
N PHE A 127 -19.93 13.32 -2.74
CA PHE A 127 -20.44 13.69 -1.42
C PHE A 127 -20.12 15.14 -1.05
N VAL A 128 -18.93 15.63 -1.41
CA VAL A 128 -18.55 17.04 -1.20
C VAL A 128 -19.49 17.98 -1.96
N ARG A 129 -19.75 17.70 -3.25
CA ARG A 129 -20.66 18.50 -4.09
C ARG A 129 -22.10 18.44 -3.59
N LEU A 130 -22.55 17.24 -3.21
CA LEU A 130 -23.91 17.06 -2.71
C LEU A 130 -24.14 17.80 -1.40
N GLU A 131 -23.16 17.75 -0.49
CA GLU A 131 -23.25 18.47 0.79
C GLU A 131 -23.24 19.98 0.59
N ASN A 132 -22.39 20.50 -0.31
CA ASN A 132 -22.42 21.92 -0.68
C ASN A 132 -23.81 22.31 -1.20
N ALA A 133 -24.38 21.54 -2.13
CA ALA A 133 -25.70 21.81 -2.68
C ALA A 133 -26.81 21.76 -1.63
N ARG A 134 -26.74 20.83 -0.67
CA ARG A 134 -27.67 20.74 0.45
C ARG A 134 -27.60 21.96 1.38
N GLN A 135 -26.40 22.45 1.62
CA GLN A 135 -26.19 23.65 2.46
C GLN A 135 -26.84 24.89 1.85
N GLN A 136 -26.83 25.05 0.52
CA GLN A 136 -27.47 26.17 -0.17
C GLN A 136 -28.99 26.20 0.04
N ASN A 137 -29.63 25.03 0.15
CA ASN A 137 -31.06 24.88 0.39
C ASN A 137 -31.45 24.70 1.84
N ARG A 138 -30.47 24.71 2.76
CA ARG A 138 -30.71 24.43 4.19
C ARG A 138 -31.66 25.43 4.83
N GLY A 139 -32.68 24.93 5.52
CA GLY A 139 -33.69 25.72 6.23
C GLY A 139 -34.73 26.42 5.34
N LYS A 140 -34.68 26.20 4.00
CA LYS A 140 -35.60 26.84 3.06
C LYS A 140 -36.79 25.98 2.66
N SER A 141 -36.76 24.66 2.94
CA SER A 141 -37.79 23.72 2.48
C SER A 141 -39.19 24.07 2.97
N ASP A 142 -39.37 24.41 4.25
CA ASP A 142 -40.65 24.76 4.83
C ASP A 142 -41.16 26.11 4.27
N ALA A 143 -40.27 27.07 4.09
CA ALA A 143 -40.59 28.37 3.47
C ALA A 143 -41.01 28.17 2.01
N ARG A 144 -40.37 27.25 1.28
CA ARG A 144 -40.71 26.86 -0.08
C ARG A 144 -42.13 26.30 -0.17
N MET A 145 -42.45 25.34 0.71
CA MET A 145 -43.78 24.71 0.76
C MET A 145 -44.91 25.68 1.14
N THR A 146 -44.59 26.67 1.95
CA THR A 146 -45.60 27.70 2.39
C THR A 146 -45.63 28.92 1.52
N GLY A 147 -44.89 28.96 0.42
CA GLY A 147 -44.86 30.11 -0.53
C GLY A 147 -44.31 31.41 0.07
N ARG A 148 -43.39 31.30 1.02
CA ARG A 148 -42.77 32.44 1.72
C ARG A 148 -41.43 32.88 1.14
N LEU A 149 -40.92 32.18 0.15
CA LEU A 149 -39.69 32.58 -0.54
C LEU A 149 -40.03 33.69 -1.55
N THR A 150 -39.07 34.58 -1.75
CA THR A 150 -39.10 35.51 -2.87
C THR A 150 -38.83 34.78 -4.18
N ASP A 151 -39.22 35.35 -5.33
CA ASP A 151 -38.99 34.75 -6.66
C ASP A 151 -37.54 34.34 -6.87
N LEU A 152 -36.57 35.16 -6.40
CA LEU A 152 -35.15 34.87 -6.52
C LEU A 152 -34.73 33.72 -5.60
N GLU A 153 -35.22 33.67 -4.37
CA GLU A 153 -34.92 32.57 -3.43
C GLU A 153 -35.50 31.25 -3.89
N GLU A 154 -36.73 31.31 -4.50
CA GLU A 154 -37.39 30.15 -5.07
C GLU A 154 -36.59 29.60 -6.27
N ALA A 155 -36.22 30.47 -7.23
CA ALA A 155 -35.41 30.09 -8.37
C ALA A 155 -34.05 29.55 -7.98
N THR A 156 -33.43 30.11 -6.93
CA THR A 156 -32.15 29.64 -6.38
C THR A 156 -32.30 28.25 -5.74
N PHE A 157 -33.36 28.07 -4.95
CA PHE A 157 -33.66 26.78 -4.31
C PHE A 157 -33.88 25.69 -5.35
N ASP A 158 -34.68 25.96 -6.40
CA ASP A 158 -34.97 25.01 -7.45
C ASP A 158 -33.72 24.67 -8.29
N ALA A 159 -32.87 25.65 -8.60
CA ALA A 159 -31.61 25.41 -9.31
C ALA A 159 -30.66 24.49 -8.53
N TRP A 160 -30.53 24.66 -7.22
CA TRP A 160 -29.73 23.78 -6.38
C TRP A 160 -30.36 22.39 -6.16
N ALA A 161 -31.71 22.30 -6.18
CA ALA A 161 -32.40 21.01 -6.15
C ALA A 161 -32.17 20.23 -7.46
N ASP A 162 -32.26 20.89 -8.59
CA ASP A 162 -31.98 20.30 -9.93
C ASP A 162 -30.53 19.84 -10.03
N TYR A 163 -29.58 20.62 -9.48
CA TYR A 163 -28.16 20.24 -9.40
C TYR A 163 -27.96 18.97 -8.57
N GLN A 164 -28.63 18.83 -7.41
CA GLN A 164 -28.56 17.62 -6.58
C GLN A 164 -29.09 16.39 -7.37
N ILE A 165 -30.18 16.53 -8.09
CA ILE A 165 -30.75 15.46 -8.93
C ILE A 165 -29.77 15.10 -10.05
N ALA A 166 -29.13 16.08 -10.68
CA ALA A 166 -28.15 15.87 -11.73
C ALA A 166 -26.91 15.14 -11.21
N LEU A 167 -26.42 15.48 -10.02
CA LEU A 167 -25.32 14.77 -9.34
C LEU A 167 -25.63 13.28 -9.12
N VAL A 168 -26.83 12.97 -8.62
CA VAL A 168 -27.28 11.59 -8.39
C VAL A 168 -27.31 10.81 -9.71
N ARG A 169 -27.81 11.39 -10.78
CA ARG A 169 -27.83 10.75 -12.11
C ARG A 169 -26.45 10.40 -12.65
N VAL A 170 -25.42 11.22 -12.33
CA VAL A 170 -24.03 10.91 -12.71
C VAL A 170 -23.56 9.63 -12.02
N VAL A 171 -23.82 9.49 -10.73
CA VAL A 171 -23.37 8.30 -9.94
C VAL A 171 -24.16 7.05 -10.31
N GLU A 172 -25.43 7.18 -10.69
CA GLU A 172 -26.29 6.08 -11.14
C GLU A 172 -26.00 5.65 -12.59
N SER A 173 -25.18 6.42 -13.32
CA SER A 173 -24.81 6.08 -14.70
C SER A 173 -24.05 4.74 -14.76
N PRO A 174 -24.36 3.85 -15.72
CA PRO A 174 -23.63 2.59 -15.91
C PRO A 174 -22.16 2.80 -16.30
N THR A 175 -21.77 4.01 -16.72
CA THR A 175 -20.38 4.36 -17.06
C THR A 175 -19.60 4.92 -15.88
N PHE A 176 -20.22 5.10 -14.72
CA PHE A 176 -19.53 5.56 -13.51
C PHE A 176 -18.67 4.47 -12.90
N PRO A 177 -17.43 4.72 -12.47
CA PRO A 177 -16.70 6.00 -12.48
C PRO A 177 -15.84 6.25 -13.73
N ALA A 178 -15.88 5.40 -14.75
CA ALA A 178 -14.98 5.48 -15.91
C ALA A 178 -15.16 6.76 -16.74
N LYS A 179 -16.39 7.31 -16.78
CA LYS A 179 -16.69 8.59 -17.43
C LYS A 179 -17.50 9.46 -16.48
N ILE A 180 -16.85 10.46 -15.91
CA ILE A 180 -17.47 11.39 -14.98
C ILE A 180 -17.58 12.75 -15.66
N ALA A 181 -18.80 13.27 -15.77
CA ALA A 181 -19.08 14.65 -16.18
C ALA A 181 -19.98 15.26 -15.11
N TRP A 182 -19.38 15.91 -14.13
CA TRP A 182 -20.13 16.61 -13.10
C TRP A 182 -20.93 17.77 -13.72
N PRO A 183 -22.20 17.99 -13.32
CA PRO A 183 -22.96 19.15 -13.74
C PRO A 183 -22.26 20.42 -13.20
N ALA A 184 -22.45 21.52 -13.94
CA ALA A 184 -22.00 22.82 -13.48
C ALA A 184 -22.86 23.27 -12.29
N GLU A 185 -22.21 23.92 -11.33
CA GLU A 185 -22.94 24.52 -10.20
C GLU A 185 -23.85 25.64 -10.68
N PRO A 186 -24.99 25.86 -10.00
CA PRO A 186 -25.88 26.96 -10.32
C PRO A 186 -25.17 28.32 -10.28
N ASP A 187 -25.27 29.08 -11.36
CA ASP A 187 -24.71 30.43 -11.46
C ASP A 187 -25.70 31.46 -10.93
N PRO A 188 -25.38 32.19 -9.84
CA PRO A 188 -26.28 33.21 -9.27
C PRO A 188 -26.66 34.34 -10.26
N VAL A 189 -25.73 34.72 -11.16
CA VAL A 189 -25.98 35.78 -12.16
C VAL A 189 -26.98 35.30 -13.19
N ALA A 190 -26.82 34.05 -13.68
CA ALA A 190 -27.77 33.48 -14.63
C ALA A 190 -29.19 33.30 -14.02
N ILE A 191 -29.25 32.91 -12.73
CA ILE A 191 -30.52 32.78 -12.00
C ILE A 191 -31.22 34.15 -11.88
N LEU A 192 -30.48 35.18 -11.47
CA LEU A 192 -31.02 36.55 -11.34
C LEU A 192 -31.58 37.05 -12.69
N ALA A 193 -30.79 36.90 -13.76
CA ALA A 193 -31.23 37.31 -15.11
C ALA A 193 -32.54 36.63 -15.57
N LYS A 194 -32.70 35.33 -15.27
CA LYS A 194 -33.92 34.59 -15.53
C LYS A 194 -35.14 35.15 -14.77
N VAL A 195 -34.96 35.47 -13.49
CA VAL A 195 -36.00 36.00 -12.61
C VAL A 195 -36.45 37.40 -13.11
N GLU A 196 -35.50 38.26 -13.50
CA GLU A 196 -35.75 39.57 -14.02
C GLU A 196 -36.50 39.52 -15.36
N ALA A 197 -36.09 38.63 -16.28
CA ALA A 197 -36.76 38.39 -17.53
C ALA A 197 -38.22 37.94 -17.32
N ALA A 198 -38.45 36.97 -16.43
CA ALA A 198 -39.79 36.48 -16.12
C ALA A 198 -40.71 37.54 -15.48
N ARG A 199 -40.15 38.48 -14.70
CA ARG A 199 -40.88 39.62 -14.14
C ARG A 199 -41.26 40.64 -15.23
N ALA A 200 -40.37 40.91 -16.17
CA ALA A 200 -40.63 41.82 -17.27
C ALA A 200 -41.74 41.28 -18.18
N GLU A 201 -41.75 39.96 -18.46
CA GLU A 201 -42.81 39.31 -19.22
C GLU A 201 -44.22 39.38 -18.55
N LYS A 202 -44.24 39.27 -17.20
CA LYS A 202 -45.51 39.38 -16.44
C LYS A 202 -46.05 40.81 -16.34
N ALA A 203 -45.19 41.81 -16.54
CA ALA A 203 -45.56 43.22 -16.46
C ALA A 203 -45.98 43.85 -17.82
N ALA A 204 -45.73 43.13 -18.91
CA ALA A 204 -46.08 43.52 -20.28
C ALA A 204 -47.45 42.99 -20.70
#